data_0790cc06384979fc2b0f5b8efc3ba126
#
_entry.id   0790cc06384979fc2b0f5b8efc3ba126
#
_cell.length_a   1.000
_cell.length_b   1.000
_cell.length_c   1.000
_cell.angle_alpha   90.00
_cell.angle_beta   90.00
_cell.angle_gamma   90.00
#
_symmetry.space_group_name_H-M   'P 1'
#
loop_
_entity.id
_entity.type
_entity.pdbx_description
1 polymer ?
#
loop_
_entity_poly.entity_id
_entity_poly.type
_entity_poly.pdbx_seq_one_letter_code
_entity_poly.pdbx_strand_id
1 'polypeptide(L)'
;MNYAYLIYQIKDMNTDYAFMGWNFAKDRINLMDYDGVYYGRSIDGENPIAVLEKLFERFNVNHPDDFKGHSMSVSDIVVLFDDNGCKWYYCDRFDWKDITADLRGRR
;
A
#
# COMPACT_ATOMS: atom_id res chain seq x y z
N MET A 1 16.52 -2.79 9.28
CA MET A 1 15.24 -3.13 9.93
C MET A 1 14.48 -4.10 9.06
N ASN A 2 13.73 -4.97 9.66
CA ASN A 2 12.96 -5.99 8.95
C ASN A 2 11.47 -5.77 9.17
N TYR A 3 10.69 -5.93 8.09
CA TYR A 3 9.24 -5.70 8.13
C TYR A 3 8.50 -6.89 7.51
N ALA A 4 7.32 -7.18 8.05
CA ALA A 4 6.31 -7.90 7.30
C ALA A 4 5.45 -6.85 6.56
N TYR A 5 4.78 -7.24 5.50
CA TYR A 5 3.97 -6.29 4.74
C TYR A 5 2.72 -6.95 4.17
N LEU A 6 1.73 -6.10 3.91
CA LEU A 6 0.47 -6.51 3.30
C LEU A 6 0.12 -5.49 2.22
N ILE A 7 -0.19 -5.97 1.03
CA ILE A 7 -0.55 -5.11 -0.11
C ILE A 7 -2.05 -5.19 -0.32
N TYR A 8 -2.70 -4.01 -0.36
CA TYR A 8 -4.11 -3.88 -0.67
C TYR A 8 -4.27 -3.16 -2.00
N GLN A 9 -5.17 -3.64 -2.83
CA GLN A 9 -5.52 -2.99 -4.10
C GLN A 9 -7.04 -2.84 -4.19
N ILE A 10 -7.48 -1.77 -4.88
CA ILE A 10 -8.90 -1.50 -5.07
C ILE A 10 -9.52 -2.63 -5.86
N LYS A 11 -10.68 -3.14 -5.40
CA LYS A 11 -11.39 -4.27 -6.02
C LYS A 11 -11.98 -3.91 -7.39
N ASP A 12 -12.59 -2.72 -7.46
CA ASP A 12 -13.37 -2.29 -8.63
C ASP A 12 -12.71 -1.05 -9.22
N MET A 13 -12.19 -1.20 -10.42
CA MET A 13 -11.48 -0.13 -11.13
C MET A 13 -12.42 1.05 -11.48
N ASN A 14 -13.73 0.89 -11.34
CA ASN A 14 -14.71 1.98 -11.50
C ASN A 14 -14.86 2.84 -10.24
N THR A 15 -14.19 2.46 -9.13
CA THR A 15 -14.15 3.29 -7.93
C THR A 15 -13.58 4.66 -8.30
N ASP A 16 -14.25 5.74 -7.87
CA ASP A 16 -13.93 7.09 -8.34
C ASP A 16 -12.51 7.56 -8.03
N TYR A 17 -11.89 7.06 -6.96
CA TYR A 17 -10.52 7.44 -6.62
C TYR A 17 -9.47 6.40 -7.07
N ALA A 18 -9.86 5.37 -7.83
CA ALA A 18 -8.90 4.41 -8.36
C ALA A 18 -7.87 5.12 -9.23
N PHE A 19 -6.59 4.87 -8.95
CA PHE A 19 -5.45 5.48 -9.63
C PHE A 19 -5.31 7.00 -9.41
N MET A 20 -6.03 7.54 -8.42
CA MET A 20 -5.96 8.97 -8.10
C MET A 20 -5.00 9.22 -6.93
N GLY A 21 -4.37 10.40 -6.93
CA GLY A 21 -3.49 10.80 -5.84
C GLY A 21 -4.22 11.06 -4.54
N TRP A 22 -3.46 11.18 -3.45
CA TRP A 22 -4.01 11.32 -2.10
C TRP A 22 -4.92 12.54 -1.95
N ASN A 23 -4.58 13.66 -2.60
CA ASN A 23 -5.41 14.87 -2.49
C ASN A 23 -6.85 14.63 -2.93
N PHE A 24 -7.07 13.76 -3.89
CA PHE A 24 -8.42 13.38 -4.33
C PHE A 24 -9.01 12.30 -3.43
N ALA A 25 -8.20 11.31 -3.05
CA ALA A 25 -8.67 10.12 -2.35
C ALA A 25 -8.96 10.37 -0.86
N LYS A 26 -8.30 11.35 -0.24
CA LYS A 26 -8.31 11.52 1.23
C LYS A 26 -9.71 11.63 1.84
N ASP A 27 -10.67 12.20 1.14
CA ASP A 27 -12.04 12.35 1.62
C ASP A 27 -12.97 11.24 1.15
N ARG A 28 -12.47 10.29 0.36
CA ARG A 28 -13.26 9.24 -0.28
C ARG A 28 -12.84 7.84 0.12
N ILE A 29 -11.62 7.69 0.61
CA ILE A 29 -11.02 6.38 0.88
C ILE A 29 -11.85 5.57 1.86
N ASN A 30 -12.06 4.31 1.52
CA ASN A 30 -12.78 3.35 2.35
C ASN A 30 -12.13 1.99 2.16
N LEU A 31 -11.68 1.39 3.25
CA LEU A 31 -11.00 0.10 3.21
C LEU A 31 -11.88 -1.02 2.65
N MET A 32 -13.20 -0.85 2.69
CA MET A 32 -14.13 -1.80 2.05
C MET A 32 -13.97 -1.85 0.53
N ASP A 33 -13.35 -0.84 -0.07
CA ASP A 33 -13.08 -0.83 -1.51
C ASP A 33 -11.84 -1.64 -1.91
N TYR A 34 -11.12 -2.19 -0.94
CA TYR A 34 -9.84 -2.84 -1.14
C TYR A 34 -9.88 -4.34 -0.85
N ASP A 35 -9.05 -5.08 -1.59
CA ASP A 35 -8.72 -6.47 -1.28
C ASP A 35 -7.26 -6.57 -0.87
N GLY A 36 -6.97 -7.42 0.12
CA GLY A 36 -5.60 -7.82 0.41
C GLY A 36 -5.14 -8.79 -0.67
N VAL A 37 -4.14 -8.39 -1.45
CA VAL A 37 -3.70 -9.18 -2.61
C VAL A 37 -2.38 -9.90 -2.38
N TYR A 38 -1.62 -9.51 -1.37
CA TYR A 38 -0.37 -10.19 -1.06
C TYR A 38 0.10 -9.90 0.37
N TYR A 39 0.63 -10.93 1.02
CA TYR A 39 1.26 -10.81 2.33
C TYR A 39 2.68 -11.35 2.25
N GLY A 40 3.67 -10.53 2.66
CA GLY A 40 5.05 -10.93 2.72
C GLY A 40 5.56 -10.94 4.15
N ARG A 41 6.33 -11.97 4.50
CA ARG A 41 6.81 -12.16 5.88
C ARG A 41 7.99 -11.30 6.25
N SER A 42 8.82 -10.94 5.27
CA SER A 42 10.10 -10.32 5.59
C SER A 42 10.62 -9.50 4.42
N ILE A 43 10.93 -8.25 4.69
CA ILE A 43 11.64 -7.38 3.77
C ILE A 43 12.49 -6.41 4.58
N ASP A 44 13.76 -6.27 4.18
CA ASP A 44 14.70 -5.37 4.85
C ASP A 44 14.76 -4.00 4.20
N GLY A 45 14.98 -2.99 5.01
CA GLY A 45 15.26 -1.64 4.54
C GLY A 45 15.68 -0.75 5.70
N GLU A 46 16.34 0.34 5.38
CA GLU A 46 16.82 1.29 6.39
C GLU A 46 15.70 2.02 7.09
N ASN A 47 14.61 2.27 6.35
CA ASN A 47 13.46 3.00 6.84
C ASN A 47 12.24 2.60 6.00
N PRO A 48 11.01 2.98 6.43
CA PRO A 48 9.80 2.59 5.70
C PRO A 48 9.77 3.00 4.23
N ILE A 49 10.25 4.21 3.90
CA ILE A 49 10.22 4.69 2.52
C ILE A 49 11.12 3.82 1.63
N ALA A 50 12.31 3.45 2.11
CA ALA A 50 13.21 2.56 1.37
C ALA A 50 12.56 1.21 1.09
N VAL A 51 11.83 0.67 2.07
CA VAL A 51 11.11 -0.59 1.91
C VAL A 51 9.99 -0.45 0.88
N LEU A 52 9.23 0.64 0.95
CA LEU A 52 8.13 0.88 0.01
C LEU A 52 8.64 1.01 -1.43
N GLU A 53 9.78 1.66 -1.63
CA GLU A 53 10.39 1.78 -2.95
C GLU A 53 10.84 0.40 -3.48
N LYS A 54 11.40 -0.43 -2.63
CA LYS A 54 11.74 -1.82 -3.00
C LYS A 54 10.50 -2.61 -3.42
N LEU A 55 9.41 -2.46 -2.68
CA LEU A 55 8.17 -3.17 -2.98
C LEU A 55 7.58 -2.69 -4.30
N PHE A 56 7.62 -1.38 -4.54
CA PHE A 56 7.14 -0.82 -5.79
C PHE A 56 7.90 -1.41 -6.99
N GLU A 57 9.21 -1.44 -6.92
CA GLU A 57 10.03 -2.04 -7.96
C GLU A 57 9.74 -3.53 -8.13
N ARG A 58 9.73 -4.28 -7.03
CA ARG A 58 9.53 -5.72 -7.04
C ARG A 58 8.20 -6.12 -7.68
N PHE A 59 7.12 -5.45 -7.29
CA PHE A 59 5.78 -5.80 -7.77
C PHE A 59 5.44 -5.20 -9.13
N ASN A 60 6.33 -4.41 -9.71
CA ASN A 60 6.18 -3.89 -11.06
C ASN A 60 7.11 -4.56 -12.07
N VAL A 61 8.28 -5.01 -11.63
CA VAL A 61 9.30 -5.56 -12.52
C VAL A 61 9.41 -7.07 -12.42
N ASN A 62 9.38 -7.60 -11.20
CA ASN A 62 9.64 -9.03 -10.97
C ASN A 62 8.86 -9.53 -9.75
N HIS A 63 7.53 -9.54 -9.87
CA HIS A 63 6.69 -9.93 -8.75
C HIS A 63 6.82 -11.43 -8.44
N PRO A 64 6.53 -11.83 -7.19
CA PRO A 64 6.48 -13.24 -6.82
C PRO A 64 5.47 -14.02 -7.67
N ASP A 65 5.75 -15.31 -7.91
CA ASP A 65 4.87 -16.15 -8.72
C ASP A 65 3.47 -16.31 -8.13
N ASP A 66 3.34 -16.21 -6.83
CA ASP A 66 2.07 -16.33 -6.13
C ASP A 66 1.29 -15.02 -6.01
N PHE A 67 1.79 -13.94 -6.62
CA PHE A 67 1.11 -12.65 -6.62
C PHE A 67 -0.03 -12.65 -7.65
N LYS A 68 -1.25 -12.38 -7.18
CA LYS A 68 -2.46 -12.41 -8.00
C LYS A 68 -2.99 -11.04 -8.39
N GLY A 69 -2.42 -9.97 -7.87
CA GLY A 69 -2.86 -8.61 -8.15
C GLY A 69 -2.31 -8.06 -9.45
N HIS A 70 -2.67 -6.81 -9.73
CA HIS A 70 -2.09 -6.06 -10.85
C HIS A 70 -0.80 -5.37 -10.39
N SER A 71 -0.03 -4.83 -11.34
CA SER A 71 1.16 -4.04 -11.02
C SER A 71 0.85 -2.97 -9.99
N MET A 72 1.78 -2.72 -9.07
CA MET A 72 1.58 -1.72 -8.03
C MET A 72 1.40 -0.35 -8.65
N SER A 73 0.37 0.35 -8.22
CA SER A 73 -0.09 1.59 -8.86
C SER A 73 -0.53 2.61 -7.83
N VAL A 74 -0.65 3.86 -8.26
CA VAL A 74 -1.27 4.92 -7.46
C VAL A 74 -2.63 4.43 -6.95
N SER A 75 -2.93 4.73 -5.71
CA SER A 75 -4.08 4.31 -4.90
C SER A 75 -3.93 2.96 -4.20
N ASP A 76 -2.89 2.18 -4.49
CA ASP A 76 -2.61 0.97 -3.71
C ASP A 76 -2.19 1.35 -2.29
N ILE A 77 -2.45 0.44 -1.35
CA ILE A 77 -2.06 0.64 0.05
C ILE A 77 -1.10 -0.48 0.45
N VAL A 78 -0.04 -0.13 1.15
CA VAL A 78 0.87 -1.09 1.77
C VAL A 78 0.86 -0.85 3.27
N VAL A 79 0.66 -1.93 4.03
CA VAL A 79 0.81 -1.90 5.49
C VAL A 79 2.17 -2.50 5.82
N LEU A 80 2.97 -1.79 6.58
CA LEU A 80 4.25 -2.30 7.09
C LEU A 80 4.12 -2.61 8.58
N PHE A 81 4.58 -3.80 8.94
CA PHE A 81 4.54 -4.29 10.32
C PHE A 81 5.96 -4.42 10.84
N ASP A 82 6.21 -3.90 12.03
CA ASP A 82 7.46 -4.10 12.76
C ASP A 82 7.15 -4.42 14.22
N ASP A 83 8.19 -4.46 15.07
CA ASP A 83 8.02 -4.80 16.49
C ASP A 83 7.14 -3.79 17.26
N ASN A 84 7.00 -2.58 16.73
CA ASN A 84 6.26 -1.50 17.38
C ASN A 84 4.81 -1.38 16.90
N GLY A 85 4.40 -2.18 15.93
CA GLY A 85 3.05 -2.14 15.39
C GLY A 85 3.04 -2.04 13.87
N CYS A 86 2.04 -1.34 13.34
CA CYS A 86 1.92 -1.21 11.89
C CYS A 86 1.62 0.23 11.49
N LYS A 87 1.99 0.53 10.24
CA LYS A 87 1.67 1.81 9.60
C LYS A 87 1.14 1.55 8.21
N TRP A 88 0.22 2.39 7.79
CA TRP A 88 -0.48 2.29 6.52
C TRP A 88 0.00 3.38 5.58
N TYR A 89 0.38 3.00 4.35
CA TYR A 89 0.92 3.92 3.36
C TYR A 89 0.11 3.85 2.07
N TYR A 90 -0.26 5.02 1.57
CA TYR A 90 -0.96 5.17 0.30
C TYR A 90 0.05 5.45 -0.81
N CYS A 91 -0.03 4.71 -1.91
CA CYS A 91 0.82 4.97 -3.07
C CYS A 91 0.30 6.21 -3.78
N ASP A 92 0.99 7.32 -3.61
CA ASP A 92 0.67 8.59 -4.25
C ASP A 92 1.40 8.70 -5.58
N ARG A 93 1.21 9.80 -6.29
CA ARG A 93 1.76 9.97 -7.65
C ARG A 93 3.28 9.94 -7.71
N PHE A 94 3.93 10.55 -6.74
CA PHE A 94 5.39 10.69 -6.74
C PHE A 94 6.05 10.14 -5.48
N ASP A 95 5.26 9.82 -4.48
CA ASP A 95 5.78 9.38 -3.19
C ASP A 95 4.76 8.51 -2.45
N TRP A 96 5.06 8.18 -1.20
CA TRP A 96 4.18 7.40 -0.33
C TRP A 96 3.68 8.30 0.78
N LYS A 97 2.39 8.26 1.01
CA LYS A 97 1.73 9.04 2.07
C LYS A 97 1.41 8.12 3.25
N ASP A 98 1.91 8.46 4.44
CA ASP A 98 1.52 7.77 5.67
C ASP A 98 0.10 8.21 6.03
N ILE A 99 -0.84 7.27 5.95
CA ILE A 99 -2.26 7.53 6.19
C ILE A 99 -2.76 6.89 7.48
N THR A 100 -1.85 6.45 8.35
CA THR A 100 -2.22 5.73 9.58
C THR A 100 -3.18 6.57 10.44
N ALA A 101 -2.86 7.84 10.64
CA ALA A 101 -3.71 8.73 11.43
C ALA A 101 -5.03 9.03 10.74
N ASP A 102 -5.02 9.17 9.41
CA ASP A 102 -6.24 9.43 8.63
C ASP A 102 -7.24 8.28 8.76
N LEU A 103 -6.76 7.04 8.71
CA LEU A 103 -7.62 5.86 8.82
C LEU A 103 -8.21 5.72 10.23
N ARG A 104 -7.46 6.08 11.27
CA ARG A 104 -7.96 6.02 12.64
C ARG A 104 -9.14 6.94 12.89
N GLY A 105 -9.21 8.04 12.17
CA GLY A 105 -10.32 8.99 12.29
C GLY A 105 -11.58 8.59 11.55
N ARG A 106 -11.58 7.44 10.88
CA ARG A 106 -12.68 7.03 9.98
C ARG A 106 -13.49 5.85 10.50
N ARG A 107 -13.73 5.82 11.74
CA ARG A 107 -14.53 4.73 12.31
C ARG A 107 -16.01 4.86 12.01
#